data_58c49c923a804d1a0a3e451e142949bc
#
_entry.id   58c49c923a804d1a0a3e451e142949bc
#
_cell.length_a   1.000
_cell.length_b   1.000
_cell.length_c   1.000
_cell.angle_alpha   90.00
_cell.angle_beta   90.00
_cell.angle_gamma   90.00
#
_symmetry.space_group_name_H-M   'P 1'
#
loop_
_entity.id
_entity.type
_entity.pdbx_description
1 polymer ?
#
loop_
_entity_poly.entity_id
_entity_poly.type
_entity_poly.pdbx_seq_one_letter_code
_entity_poly.pdbx_strand_id
1 'polypeptide(L)'
;DMRTVGGQDHQQILKQIQELIKRLETDIPGFKAEASGLSVNTQPVVTDENHPAVVQFRQILERETRVDTTPIGMYYGTDAAVYVPLYGYPMIICGPGRAELAHQPNEFIDIDKLIEAARVYILAALEWLN
;
A
#
# COMPACT_ATOMS: atom_id res chain seq x y z
N ASP A 1 0.99 -5.14 15.32
CA ASP A 1 1.17 -4.40 14.07
C ASP A 1 -0.10 -3.63 13.76
N MET A 2 0.05 -2.35 13.40
CA MET A 2 -1.06 -1.48 13.06
C MET A 2 -0.86 -0.96 11.63
N ARG A 3 -1.86 -1.14 10.79
CA ARG A 3 -1.88 -0.65 9.41
C ARG A 3 -2.83 0.52 9.31
N THR A 4 -2.40 1.58 8.67
CA THR A 4 -3.16 2.83 8.54
C THR A 4 -3.43 3.15 7.09
N VAL A 5 -4.45 3.98 6.87
CA VAL A 5 -4.81 4.50 5.55
C VAL A 5 -4.48 5.98 5.45
N GLY A 6 -4.49 6.52 4.25
CA GLY A 6 -4.22 7.94 4.02
C GLY A 6 -5.08 8.86 4.90
N GLY A 7 -4.49 9.92 5.43
CA GLY A 7 -5.13 10.88 6.33
C GLY A 7 -5.12 10.50 7.81
N GLN A 8 -4.62 9.32 8.19
CA GLN A 8 -4.47 8.93 9.59
C GLN A 8 -3.09 9.38 10.13
N ASP A 9 -3.09 10.06 11.28
CA ASP A 9 -1.88 10.51 11.97
C ASP A 9 -1.48 9.48 13.03
N HIS A 10 -0.31 8.88 12.87
CA HIS A 10 0.23 7.87 13.79
C HIS A 10 0.47 8.42 15.19
N GLN A 11 0.90 9.68 15.33
CA GLN A 11 1.13 10.30 16.63
C GLN A 11 -0.18 10.53 17.37
N GLN A 12 -1.21 10.94 16.64
CA GLN A 12 -2.55 11.09 17.21
C GLN A 12 -3.11 9.74 17.68
N ILE A 13 -2.93 8.69 16.90
CA ILE A 13 -3.36 7.34 17.28
C ILE A 13 -2.62 6.87 18.54
N LEU A 14 -1.29 7.03 18.58
CA LEU A 14 -0.50 6.66 19.76
C LEU A 14 -0.98 7.41 21.01
N LYS A 15 -1.26 8.70 20.89
CA LYS A 15 -1.80 9.52 21.99
C LYS A 15 -3.16 8.99 22.47
N GLN A 16 -4.06 8.63 21.57
CA GLN A 16 -5.36 8.04 21.91
C GLN A 16 -5.20 6.71 22.65
N ILE A 17 -4.26 5.87 22.24
CA ILE A 17 -3.95 4.61 22.94
C ILE A 17 -3.42 4.90 24.35
N GLN A 18 -2.51 5.85 24.51
CA GLN A 18 -1.98 6.24 25.81
C GLN A 18 -3.06 6.80 26.74
N GLU A 19 -3.98 7.59 26.23
CA GLU A 19 -5.13 8.12 26.98
C GLU A 19 -6.09 6.99 27.41
N LEU A 20 -6.33 6.01 26.52
CA LEU A 20 -7.13 4.83 26.84
C LEU A 20 -6.48 4.02 27.98
N ILE A 21 -5.16 3.76 27.90
CA ILE A 21 -4.41 3.05 28.95
C ILE A 21 -4.58 3.75 30.30
N LYS A 22 -4.39 5.06 30.36
CA LYS A 22 -4.56 5.85 31.61
C LYS A 22 -5.96 5.72 32.21
N ARG A 23 -6.99 5.68 31.37
CA ARG A 23 -8.36 5.46 31.82
C ARG A 23 -8.53 4.06 32.41
N LEU A 24 -8.04 3.02 31.70
CA LEU A 24 -8.12 1.65 32.15
C LEU A 24 -7.33 1.40 33.44
N GLU A 25 -6.21 2.07 33.67
CA GLU A 25 -5.46 2.02 34.92
C GLU A 25 -6.24 2.59 36.10
N THR A 26 -7.14 3.56 35.84
CA THR A 26 -8.03 4.14 36.83
C THR A 26 -9.22 3.23 37.14
N ASP A 27 -9.78 2.63 36.08
CA ASP A 27 -11.06 1.91 36.15
C ASP A 27 -10.89 0.45 36.58
N ILE A 28 -9.70 -0.15 36.32
CA ILE A 28 -9.44 -1.58 36.56
C ILE A 28 -8.30 -1.72 37.58
N PRO A 29 -8.58 -2.13 38.83
CA PRO A 29 -7.55 -2.36 39.83
C PRO A 29 -6.50 -3.37 39.38
N GLY A 30 -5.22 -2.97 39.43
CA GLY A 30 -4.09 -3.82 39.05
C GLY A 30 -3.78 -3.86 37.55
N PHE A 31 -4.56 -3.20 36.70
CA PHE A 31 -4.20 -3.03 35.30
C PHE A 31 -2.98 -2.13 35.16
N LYS A 32 -2.00 -2.57 34.37
CA LYS A 32 -0.81 -1.82 33.99
C LYS A 32 -0.48 -2.09 32.53
N ALA A 33 -0.31 -1.04 31.76
CA ALA A 33 0.12 -1.14 30.35
C ALA A 33 0.91 0.11 29.95
N GLU A 34 1.73 -0.03 28.94
CA GLU A 34 2.48 1.07 28.36
C GLU A 34 2.39 1.01 26.85
N ALA A 35 2.18 2.15 26.21
CA ALA A 35 2.35 2.32 24.77
C ALA A 35 3.51 3.31 24.55
N SER A 36 4.64 2.77 24.13
CA SER A 36 5.84 3.55 23.83
C SER A 36 5.87 3.99 22.38
N GLY A 37 6.95 4.70 22.00
CA GLY A 37 7.13 5.21 20.65
C GLY A 37 7.11 4.11 19.57
N LEU A 38 6.82 4.55 18.35
CA LEU A 38 6.70 3.67 17.19
C LEU A 38 8.08 3.18 16.75
N SER A 39 8.29 1.87 16.70
CA SER A 39 9.54 1.27 16.23
C SER A 39 9.72 1.43 14.72
N VAL A 40 8.63 1.40 13.97
CA VAL A 40 8.56 1.72 12.54
C VAL A 40 7.40 2.70 12.35
N ASN A 41 7.68 3.85 11.74
CA ASN A 41 6.69 4.90 11.51
C ASN A 41 6.61 5.23 10.01
N THR A 42 6.24 4.23 9.23
CA THR A 42 6.04 4.40 7.79
C THR A 42 4.64 4.93 7.52
N GLN A 43 4.56 6.14 6.96
CA GLN A 43 3.28 6.76 6.66
C GLN A 43 2.57 6.05 5.49
N PRO A 44 1.24 6.00 5.51
CA PRO A 44 0.48 5.47 4.38
C PRO A 44 0.67 6.36 3.14
N VAL A 45 0.80 5.73 1.99
CA VAL A 45 0.93 6.41 0.71
C VAL A 45 -0.39 6.34 -0.05
N VAL A 46 -0.80 7.46 -0.60
CA VAL A 46 -2.00 7.57 -1.44
C VAL A 46 -1.60 8.25 -2.75
N THR A 47 -1.98 7.65 -3.86
CA THR A 47 -1.91 8.26 -5.18
C THR A 47 -3.33 8.57 -5.67
N ASP A 48 -3.54 9.77 -6.21
CA ASP A 48 -4.82 10.13 -6.81
C ASP A 48 -5.10 9.23 -8.02
N GLU A 49 -6.25 8.58 -8.02
CA GLU A 49 -6.68 7.71 -9.13
C GLU A 49 -6.82 8.45 -10.47
N ASN A 50 -7.01 9.78 -10.42
CA ASN A 50 -7.08 10.66 -11.58
C ASN A 50 -5.72 11.23 -12.01
N HIS A 51 -4.63 10.88 -11.31
CA HIS A 51 -3.30 11.30 -11.71
C HIS A 51 -3.00 10.81 -13.15
N PRO A 52 -2.45 11.65 -14.05
CA PRO A 52 -2.25 11.28 -15.45
C PRO A 52 -1.52 9.95 -15.67
N ALA A 53 -0.48 9.67 -14.87
CA ALA A 53 0.25 8.40 -14.95
C ALA A 53 -0.62 7.19 -14.56
N VAL A 54 -1.53 7.35 -13.59
CA VAL A 54 -2.47 6.28 -13.20
C VAL A 54 -3.47 6.01 -14.31
N VAL A 55 -4.06 7.08 -14.85
CA VAL A 55 -5.03 6.99 -15.95
C VAL A 55 -4.39 6.32 -17.18
N GLN A 56 -3.21 6.77 -17.58
CA GLN A 56 -2.48 6.21 -18.72
C GLN A 56 -2.13 4.72 -18.50
N PHE A 57 -1.64 4.37 -17.30
CA PHE A 57 -1.30 2.97 -16.99
C PHE A 57 -2.55 2.07 -17.02
N ARG A 58 -3.68 2.55 -16.51
CA ARG A 58 -4.96 1.83 -16.59
C ARG A 58 -5.38 1.58 -18.04
N GLN A 59 -5.25 2.57 -18.91
CA GLN A 59 -5.57 2.42 -20.35
C GLN A 59 -4.69 1.35 -21.02
N ILE A 60 -3.41 1.24 -20.64
CA ILE A 60 -2.54 0.18 -21.11
C ILE A 60 -3.03 -1.18 -20.60
N LEU A 61 -3.36 -1.30 -19.30
CA LEU A 61 -3.91 -2.53 -18.74
C LEU A 61 -5.21 -2.97 -19.42
N GLU A 62 -6.13 -2.05 -19.65
CA GLU A 62 -7.41 -2.31 -20.33
C GLU A 62 -7.22 -2.81 -21.76
N ARG A 63 -6.22 -2.27 -22.46
CA ARG A 63 -5.91 -2.64 -23.85
C ARG A 63 -5.22 -4.01 -23.92
N GLU A 64 -4.33 -4.31 -23.00
CA GLU A 64 -3.42 -5.47 -23.08
C GLU A 64 -3.91 -6.68 -22.28
N THR A 65 -4.84 -6.47 -21.36
CA THR A 65 -5.32 -7.53 -20.48
C THR A 65 -6.84 -7.55 -20.38
N ARG A 66 -7.39 -8.53 -19.68
CA ARG A 66 -8.84 -8.60 -19.36
C ARG A 66 -9.10 -8.44 -17.85
N VAL A 67 -8.17 -7.86 -17.13
CA VAL A 67 -8.32 -7.65 -15.70
C VAL A 67 -9.22 -6.44 -15.42
N ASP A 68 -9.87 -6.44 -14.26
CA ASP A 68 -10.52 -5.24 -13.76
C ASP A 68 -9.44 -4.23 -13.37
N THR A 69 -9.49 -3.05 -13.95
CA THR A 69 -8.52 -1.97 -13.74
C THR A 69 -8.98 -0.94 -12.72
N THR A 70 -10.08 -1.19 -12.01
CA THR A 70 -10.56 -0.32 -10.95
C THR A 70 -9.51 -0.21 -9.84
N PRO A 71 -9.03 1.00 -9.49
CA PRO A 71 -8.05 1.16 -8.44
C PRO A 71 -8.61 0.71 -7.09
N ILE A 72 -7.83 -0.06 -6.34
CA ILE A 72 -8.15 -0.51 -5.00
C ILE A 72 -7.02 -0.17 -4.03
N GLY A 73 -7.37 0.02 -2.75
CA GLY A 73 -6.38 0.16 -1.70
C GLY A 73 -5.74 -1.18 -1.36
N MET A 74 -4.40 -1.17 -1.16
CA MET A 74 -3.67 -2.36 -0.71
C MET A 74 -3.37 -2.28 0.79
N TYR A 75 -3.45 -3.42 1.46
CA TYR A 75 -3.26 -3.55 2.91
C TYR A 75 -1.82 -3.91 3.32
N TYR A 76 -0.90 -3.99 2.37
CA TYR A 76 0.52 -4.26 2.64
C TYR A 76 1.39 -3.04 2.29
N GLY A 77 2.56 -2.97 2.92
CA GLY A 77 3.55 -1.93 2.64
C GLY A 77 4.46 -2.31 1.47
N THR A 78 4.94 -1.29 0.78
CA THR A 78 5.95 -1.41 -0.28
C THR A 78 7.01 -0.32 -0.10
N ASP A 79 8.11 -0.41 -0.83
CA ASP A 79 9.17 0.61 -0.85
C ASP A 79 8.67 1.99 -1.32
N ALA A 80 7.49 2.06 -1.94
CA ALA A 80 6.81 3.31 -2.27
C ALA A 80 6.58 4.20 -1.05
N ALA A 81 6.42 3.61 0.14
CA ALA A 81 6.33 4.36 1.39
C ALA A 81 7.59 5.18 1.73
N VAL A 82 8.70 4.88 1.09
CA VAL A 82 9.97 5.64 1.16
C VAL A 82 10.09 6.60 -0.02
N TYR A 83 9.88 6.11 -1.24
CA TYR A 83 10.11 6.90 -2.45
C TYR A 83 9.08 8.00 -2.67
N VAL A 84 7.81 7.75 -2.39
CA VAL A 84 6.75 8.74 -2.62
C VAL A 84 6.94 9.99 -1.76
N PRO A 85 7.18 9.91 -0.43
CA PRO A 85 7.45 11.10 0.36
C PRO A 85 8.74 11.85 -0.03
N LEU A 86 9.75 11.13 -0.52
CA LEU A 86 11.03 11.73 -0.90
C LEU A 86 10.98 12.46 -2.24
N TYR A 87 10.29 11.92 -3.22
CA TYR A 87 10.35 12.38 -4.60
C TYR A 87 9.01 12.90 -5.14
N GLY A 88 7.91 12.68 -4.43
CA GLY A 88 6.58 13.08 -4.88
C GLY A 88 6.05 12.31 -6.11
N TYR A 89 6.63 11.15 -6.41
CA TYR A 89 6.20 10.35 -7.57
C TYR A 89 4.87 9.67 -7.31
N PRO A 90 3.98 9.60 -8.32
CA PRO A 90 2.80 8.76 -8.23
C PRO A 90 3.22 7.28 -8.11
N MET A 91 2.48 6.53 -7.31
CA MET A 91 2.74 5.11 -7.10
C MET A 91 1.57 4.30 -7.61
N ILE A 92 1.89 3.24 -8.35
CA ILE A 92 0.94 2.23 -8.80
C ILE A 92 1.49 0.87 -8.36
N ILE A 93 0.69 0.09 -7.65
CA ILE A 93 1.01 -1.30 -7.34
C ILE A 93 0.33 -2.17 -8.39
N CYS A 94 1.12 -2.82 -9.20
CA CYS A 94 0.63 -3.73 -10.23
C CYS A 94 1.61 -4.87 -10.41
N GLY A 95 1.11 -6.08 -10.48
CA GLY A 95 1.92 -7.28 -10.70
C GLY A 95 1.08 -8.45 -11.15
N PRO A 96 1.71 -9.49 -11.72
CA PRO A 96 1.01 -10.67 -12.24
C PRO A 96 0.61 -11.68 -11.16
N GLY A 97 1.10 -11.50 -9.92
CA GLY A 97 0.81 -12.39 -8.79
C GLY A 97 -0.57 -12.14 -8.19
N ARG A 98 -0.96 -13.04 -7.31
CA ARG A 98 -2.17 -12.92 -6.50
C ARG A 98 -1.80 -12.38 -5.12
N ALA A 99 -2.36 -11.22 -4.74
CA ALA A 99 -2.03 -10.57 -3.47
C ALA A 99 -2.30 -11.46 -2.24
N GLU A 100 -3.31 -12.33 -2.31
CA GLU A 100 -3.66 -13.27 -1.25
C GLU A 100 -2.66 -14.40 -1.04
N LEU A 101 -1.79 -14.66 -2.03
CA LEU A 101 -0.73 -15.66 -1.93
C LEU A 101 0.59 -15.09 -1.41
N ALA A 102 0.70 -13.77 -1.30
CA ALA A 102 1.91 -13.13 -0.85
C ALA A 102 2.34 -13.66 0.54
N HIS A 103 3.60 -14.06 0.64
CA HIS A 103 4.20 -14.66 1.84
C HIS A 103 3.58 -16.01 2.29
N GLN A 104 2.83 -16.67 1.41
CA GLN A 104 2.28 -17.99 1.71
C GLN A 104 3.24 -19.12 1.28
N PRO A 105 3.26 -20.26 2.01
CA PRO A 105 3.91 -21.46 1.50
C PRO A 105 3.35 -21.82 0.12
N ASN A 106 4.23 -22.16 -0.82
CA ASN A 106 3.89 -22.47 -2.21
C ASN A 106 3.27 -21.30 -2.99
N GLU A 107 3.65 -20.07 -2.69
CA GLU A 107 3.35 -18.92 -3.55
C GLU A 107 3.78 -19.23 -4.99
N PHE A 108 2.91 -18.93 -5.95
CA PHE A 108 3.14 -19.18 -7.36
C PHE A 108 2.60 -18.06 -8.24
N ILE A 109 3.03 -18.07 -9.47
CA ILE A 109 2.59 -17.16 -10.53
C ILE A 109 2.28 -17.97 -11.79
N ASP A 110 1.21 -17.60 -12.46
CA ASP A 110 0.87 -18.17 -13.77
C ASP A 110 1.82 -17.59 -14.83
N ILE A 111 2.43 -18.46 -15.65
CA ILE A 111 3.40 -18.05 -16.67
C ILE A 111 2.77 -17.07 -17.67
N ASP A 112 1.53 -17.30 -18.10
CA ASP A 112 0.84 -16.40 -19.02
C ASP A 112 0.67 -15.00 -18.41
N LYS A 113 0.38 -14.92 -17.11
CA LYS A 113 0.26 -13.65 -16.37
C LYS A 113 1.61 -12.92 -16.24
N LEU A 114 2.69 -13.67 -16.08
CA LEU A 114 4.04 -13.10 -16.09
C LEU A 114 4.36 -12.46 -17.45
N ILE A 115 4.00 -13.13 -18.55
CA ILE A 115 4.21 -12.61 -19.91
C ILE A 115 3.33 -11.38 -20.18
N GLU A 116 2.06 -11.40 -19.76
CA GLU A 116 1.16 -10.25 -19.84
C GLU A 116 1.73 -9.03 -19.10
N ALA A 117 2.19 -9.23 -17.86
CA ALA A 117 2.78 -8.14 -17.07
C ALA A 117 4.05 -7.57 -17.70
N ALA A 118 4.94 -8.42 -18.21
CA ALA A 118 6.14 -7.96 -18.91
C ALA A 118 5.78 -7.09 -20.13
N ARG A 119 4.77 -7.48 -20.91
CA ARG A 119 4.26 -6.68 -22.03
C ARG A 119 3.72 -5.33 -21.57
N VAL A 120 2.89 -5.30 -20.52
CA VAL A 120 2.33 -4.07 -19.95
C VAL A 120 3.45 -3.13 -19.50
N TYR A 121 4.47 -3.63 -18.81
CA TYR A 121 5.58 -2.80 -18.34
C TYR A 121 6.41 -2.22 -19.47
N ILE A 122 6.67 -3.00 -20.53
CA ILE A 122 7.39 -2.51 -21.71
C ILE A 122 6.58 -1.37 -22.37
N LEU A 123 5.28 -1.55 -22.57
CA LEU A 123 4.43 -0.54 -23.19
C LEU A 123 4.33 0.72 -22.32
N ALA A 124 4.18 0.58 -21.02
CA ALA A 124 4.19 1.71 -20.11
C ALA A 124 5.51 2.49 -20.18
N ALA A 125 6.64 1.79 -20.18
CA ALA A 125 7.95 2.43 -20.31
C ALA A 125 8.09 3.17 -21.65
N LEU A 126 7.66 2.58 -22.75
CA LEU A 126 7.72 3.20 -24.07
C LEU A 126 6.81 4.44 -24.15
N GLU A 127 5.61 4.40 -23.57
CA GLU A 127 4.68 5.54 -23.59
C GLU A 127 5.11 6.67 -22.66
N TRP A 128 5.86 6.38 -21.59
CA TRP A 128 6.34 7.41 -20.65
C TRP A 128 7.68 8.04 -21.05
N LEU A 129 8.48 7.34 -21.85
CA LEU A 129 9.79 7.82 -22.28
C LEU A 129 9.78 8.52 -23.65
N ASN A 130 8.66 8.52 -24.37
CA ASN A 130 8.45 9.27 -25.61
C ASN A 130 7.63 10.53 -25.37
#